data_2bfbb74d80525d08d90a420905bfeb30
#
_entry.id   2bfbb74d80525d08d90a420905bfeb30
#
_cell.length_a   1.000
_cell.length_b   1.000
_cell.length_c   1.000
_cell.angle_alpha   90.00
_cell.angle_beta   90.00
_cell.angle_gamma   90.00
#
_symmetry.space_group_name_H-M   'P 1'
#
loop_
_entity.id
_entity.type
_entity.pdbx_description
1 polymer ?
#
loop_
_entity_poly.entity_id
_entity_poly.type
_entity_poly.pdbx_seq_one_letter_code
_entity_poly.pdbx_strand_id
1 'polypeptide(L)'
;MQPDFWNDKRAAGVPNEIDLSAYKSVIEVFERSCKTFADRPAFSNMGITLTYAELDRRSAAFAGYLQGHTDLKPGDRIAVQMPNVLHYPIAVFGALRAGLIVVNTNPLYTPREMRHQFKDAGIRALVYLNLFGSRVEEVSKDTEIEYLIEAKMGDFMPAAKGWLINTVVDKVKKMVPAYNLPQAISFKRALHMGAGQALIRHPVTLDDIAVLQYTGGTTGLAKGAMLTHGNLVANMQQVRACMSQLGDDGHPLIKEGQEVMVAPLPLYHIYAFTANCMCMMVSGNHNVLITNPRDIGGFIKELKKWRFTGLLGLNTLFVALMDHPDFKSLDFSHLKLTNSGGTALVKATAERWQQLTGCAIGEGYGLTETSPVASTNPYGGKSKLGTVGIPVPGTAMKVIDDNGAELPLGERGELCIKGPQVMKGYWQQPVATAETLDAEGWLKTGDIAVIDPDGFVRIVDRKKDLIIVSGFNVYPNEIEDVVMAHPAVASCAVIGVPDERTGEAVKLFVVARAQGVSLEELKTYCKANFTGYKVPKHIVLRESLPMTPVGKILRRELRDIA
;
A
#
# COMPACT_ATOMS: atom_id res chain seq x y z
N MET A 1 1.72 12.42 -23.32
CA MET A 1 2.51 13.64 -22.98
C MET A 1 3.85 13.22 -22.37
N GLN A 2 4.91 13.92 -22.77
CA GLN A 2 6.29 13.67 -22.26
C GLN A 2 6.47 14.28 -20.86
N PRO A 3 7.44 13.79 -20.05
CA PRO A 3 7.69 14.29 -18.70
C PRO A 3 7.88 15.81 -18.62
N ASP A 4 8.47 16.43 -19.65
CA ASP A 4 8.78 17.86 -19.70
C ASP A 4 7.56 18.78 -19.57
N PHE A 5 6.37 18.28 -19.93
CA PHE A 5 5.11 19.03 -19.76
C PHE A 5 4.85 19.42 -18.30
N TRP A 6 5.37 18.66 -17.34
CA TRP A 6 5.17 18.91 -15.90
C TRP A 6 6.31 19.66 -15.21
N ASN A 7 7.39 19.99 -15.93
CA ASN A 7 8.59 20.57 -15.32
C ASN A 7 8.34 21.93 -14.66
N ASP A 8 7.51 22.77 -15.27
CA ASP A 8 7.10 24.09 -14.76
C ASP A 8 5.93 24.04 -13.75
N LYS A 9 5.32 22.88 -13.55
CA LYS A 9 4.15 22.67 -12.69
C LYS A 9 4.49 22.09 -11.32
N ARG A 10 5.75 21.70 -11.13
CA ARG A 10 6.21 21.12 -9.88
C ARG A 10 6.30 22.17 -8.77
N ALA A 11 6.06 21.76 -7.54
CA ALA A 11 6.27 22.62 -6.39
C ALA A 11 7.75 23.00 -6.24
N ALA A 12 8.00 24.19 -5.69
CA ALA A 12 9.35 24.68 -5.43
C ALA A 12 10.20 23.65 -4.62
N GLY A 13 11.42 23.41 -5.03
CA GLY A 13 12.33 22.44 -4.42
C GLY A 13 12.18 21.00 -4.92
N VAL A 14 11.13 20.69 -5.69
CA VAL A 14 10.97 19.37 -6.32
C VAL A 14 11.74 19.35 -7.65
N PRO A 15 12.76 18.49 -7.82
CA PRO A 15 13.49 18.37 -9.07
C PRO A 15 12.63 17.75 -10.18
N ASN A 16 12.98 18.03 -11.43
CA ASN A 16 12.28 17.46 -12.59
C ASN A 16 12.67 16.01 -12.87
N GLU A 17 13.87 15.63 -12.51
CA GLU A 17 14.46 14.32 -12.76
C GLU A 17 15.05 13.72 -11.48
N ILE A 18 15.31 12.42 -11.51
CA ILE A 18 16.00 11.66 -10.47
C ILE A 18 17.31 11.10 -11.03
N ASP A 19 18.29 10.89 -10.15
CA ASP A 19 19.55 10.24 -10.52
C ASP A 19 19.43 8.72 -10.36
N LEU A 20 19.16 8.02 -11.47
CA LEU A 20 19.08 6.56 -11.49
C LEU A 20 20.40 5.86 -11.18
N SER A 21 21.53 6.56 -11.27
CA SER A 21 22.87 6.03 -10.98
C SER A 21 23.28 6.13 -9.52
N ALA A 22 22.50 6.86 -8.69
CA ALA A 22 22.82 7.14 -7.28
C ALA A 22 22.94 5.87 -6.40
N TYR A 23 22.26 4.81 -6.78
CA TYR A 23 22.25 3.52 -6.07
C TYR A 23 22.21 2.35 -7.06
N LYS A 24 22.95 1.30 -6.74
CA LYS A 24 23.03 0.07 -7.56
C LYS A 24 21.95 -0.95 -7.22
N SER A 25 21.33 -0.85 -6.05
CA SER A 25 20.30 -1.79 -5.59
C SER A 25 19.57 -1.28 -4.34
N VAL A 26 18.44 -1.89 -4.00
CA VAL A 26 17.74 -1.71 -2.71
C VAL A 26 18.65 -2.06 -1.53
N ILE A 27 19.55 -3.03 -1.71
CA ILE A 27 20.50 -3.45 -0.66
C ILE A 27 21.47 -2.32 -0.35
N GLU A 28 22.01 -1.65 -1.38
CA GLU A 28 22.90 -0.51 -1.17
C GLU A 28 22.18 0.66 -0.50
N VAL A 29 20.94 0.97 -0.90
CA VAL A 29 20.12 1.98 -0.21
C VAL A 29 20.02 1.66 1.28
N PHE A 30 19.69 0.43 1.61
CA PHE A 30 19.55 -0.05 2.98
C PHE A 30 20.86 0.06 3.77
N GLU A 31 21.96 -0.49 3.24
CA GLU A 31 23.27 -0.50 3.93
C GLU A 31 23.83 0.91 4.14
N ARG A 32 23.71 1.79 3.13
CA ARG A 32 24.11 3.20 3.26
C ARG A 32 23.29 3.93 4.31
N SER A 33 21.97 3.72 4.34
CA SER A 33 21.09 4.31 5.35
C SER A 33 21.45 3.84 6.76
N CYS A 34 21.64 2.53 6.95
CA CYS A 34 22.02 1.96 8.25
C CYS A 34 23.38 2.50 8.74
N LYS A 35 24.33 2.69 7.84
CA LYS A 35 25.64 3.28 8.16
C LYS A 35 25.52 4.77 8.51
N THR A 36 24.76 5.54 7.72
CA THR A 36 24.64 7.00 7.88
C THR A 36 23.88 7.38 9.15
N PHE A 37 22.83 6.61 9.48
CA PHE A 37 21.90 6.92 10.57
C PHE A 37 21.97 5.91 11.72
N ALA A 38 23.11 5.26 11.94
CA ALA A 38 23.30 4.10 12.82
C ALA A 38 22.58 4.20 14.17
N ASP A 39 22.76 5.32 14.87
CA ASP A 39 22.24 5.53 16.23
C ASP A 39 20.79 6.05 16.28
N ARG A 40 20.19 6.36 15.10
CA ARG A 40 18.82 6.85 15.04
C ARG A 40 17.80 5.72 15.15
N PRO A 41 16.60 6.00 15.70
CA PRO A 41 15.50 5.04 15.67
C PRO A 41 15.03 4.81 14.23
N ALA A 42 14.95 3.54 13.83
CA ALA A 42 14.45 3.13 12.51
C ALA A 42 12.98 2.69 12.57
N PHE A 43 12.69 1.72 13.43
CA PHE A 43 11.33 1.18 13.59
C PHE A 43 10.98 0.98 15.05
N SER A 44 9.77 1.38 15.44
CA SER A 44 9.19 1.09 16.76
C SER A 44 7.90 0.31 16.65
N ASN A 45 7.70 -0.65 17.54
CA ASN A 45 6.48 -1.42 17.66
C ASN A 45 6.29 -1.94 19.09
N MET A 46 5.11 -1.83 19.64
CA MET A 46 4.75 -2.35 20.98
C MET A 46 5.72 -1.95 22.11
N GLY A 47 6.26 -0.73 22.04
CA GLY A 47 7.18 -0.18 23.01
C GLY A 47 8.64 -0.66 22.88
N ILE A 48 8.99 -1.30 21.79
CA ILE A 48 10.36 -1.65 21.41
C ILE A 48 10.78 -0.82 20.20
N THR A 49 11.98 -0.27 20.25
CA THR A 49 12.57 0.49 19.15
C THR A 49 13.84 -0.20 18.67
N LEU A 50 13.97 -0.35 17.36
CA LEU A 50 15.21 -0.73 16.70
C LEU A 50 15.89 0.51 16.14
N THR A 51 17.17 0.68 16.43
CA THR A 51 18.01 1.64 15.73
C THR A 51 18.37 1.11 14.33
N TYR A 52 18.88 1.98 13.46
CA TYR A 52 19.39 1.56 12.15
C TYR A 52 20.55 0.56 12.29
N ALA A 53 21.46 0.74 13.26
CA ALA A 53 22.53 -0.22 13.56
C ALA A 53 22.00 -1.58 14.02
N GLU A 54 20.93 -1.60 14.85
CA GLU A 54 20.33 -2.87 15.26
C GLU A 54 19.60 -3.56 14.11
N LEU A 55 18.94 -2.79 13.24
CA LEU A 55 18.29 -3.31 12.05
C LEU A 55 19.32 -3.93 11.09
N ASP A 56 20.44 -3.23 10.85
CA ASP A 56 21.56 -3.74 10.05
C ASP A 56 22.08 -5.06 10.61
N ARG A 57 22.44 -5.09 11.89
CA ARG A 57 22.97 -6.28 12.56
C ARG A 57 22.01 -7.47 12.50
N ARG A 58 20.71 -7.23 12.75
CA ARG A 58 19.69 -8.30 12.76
C ARG A 58 19.37 -8.80 11.35
N SER A 59 19.30 -7.91 10.37
CA SER A 59 19.10 -8.33 8.96
C SER A 59 20.33 -9.07 8.42
N ALA A 60 21.56 -8.68 8.84
CA ALA A 60 22.77 -9.43 8.51
C ALA A 60 22.73 -10.83 9.13
N ALA A 61 22.33 -10.95 10.41
CA ALA A 61 22.18 -12.25 11.04
C ALA A 61 21.12 -13.12 10.34
N PHE A 62 20.01 -12.55 9.91
CA PHE A 62 19.02 -13.31 9.15
C PHE A 62 19.55 -13.75 7.78
N ALA A 63 20.27 -12.88 7.07
CA ALA A 63 20.94 -13.25 5.81
C ALA A 63 21.98 -14.36 6.02
N GLY A 64 22.79 -14.27 7.10
CA GLY A 64 23.75 -15.31 7.47
C GLY A 64 23.09 -16.67 7.73
N TYR A 65 21.93 -16.68 8.39
CA TYR A 65 21.14 -17.90 8.54
C TYR A 65 20.70 -18.47 7.20
N LEU A 66 20.13 -17.64 6.32
CA LEU A 66 19.66 -18.09 5.00
C LEU A 66 20.79 -18.65 4.15
N GLN A 67 21.97 -18.02 4.17
CA GLN A 67 23.13 -18.48 3.38
C GLN A 67 23.85 -19.67 3.99
N GLY A 68 23.95 -19.75 5.32
CA GLY A 68 24.79 -20.74 6.01
C GLY A 68 24.05 -21.96 6.51
N HIS A 69 22.72 -21.89 6.64
CA HIS A 69 21.92 -22.98 7.24
C HIS A 69 20.72 -23.41 6.35
N THR A 70 20.68 -22.95 5.11
CA THR A 70 19.76 -23.42 4.08
C THR A 70 20.53 -23.65 2.77
N ASP A 71 19.90 -24.32 1.83
CA ASP A 71 20.48 -24.51 0.49
C ASP A 71 19.88 -23.52 -0.53
N LEU A 72 19.19 -22.49 -0.05
CA LEU A 72 18.63 -21.43 -0.88
C LEU A 72 19.73 -20.73 -1.70
N LYS A 73 19.41 -20.44 -2.95
CA LYS A 73 20.31 -19.79 -3.90
C LYS A 73 19.83 -18.39 -4.25
N PRO A 74 20.72 -17.49 -4.70
CA PRO A 74 20.29 -16.21 -5.27
C PRO A 74 19.22 -16.40 -6.33
N GLY A 75 18.14 -15.60 -6.25
CA GLY A 75 16.96 -15.72 -7.10
C GLY A 75 15.88 -16.68 -6.59
N ASP A 76 16.14 -17.48 -5.55
CA ASP A 76 15.09 -18.24 -4.87
C ASP A 76 14.11 -17.29 -4.18
N ARG A 77 12.85 -17.71 -4.02
CA ARG A 77 11.77 -16.90 -3.47
C ARG A 77 11.51 -17.25 -2.02
N ILE A 78 11.44 -16.20 -1.19
CA ILE A 78 11.06 -16.28 0.22
C ILE A 78 9.82 -15.46 0.47
N ALA A 79 8.76 -16.08 0.99
CA ALA A 79 7.56 -15.35 1.39
C ALA A 79 7.71 -14.75 2.79
N VAL A 80 7.17 -13.52 2.97
CA VAL A 80 7.10 -12.85 4.26
C VAL A 80 5.63 -12.55 4.57
N GLN A 81 5.07 -13.31 5.51
CA GLN A 81 3.63 -13.32 5.86
C GLN A 81 3.42 -12.84 7.30
N MET A 82 3.33 -11.54 7.50
CA MET A 82 3.11 -10.97 8.82
C MET A 82 2.50 -9.56 8.75
N PRO A 83 1.80 -9.11 9.80
CA PRO A 83 1.38 -7.71 9.93
C PRO A 83 2.59 -6.81 10.22
N ASN A 84 2.31 -5.53 10.51
CA ASN A 84 3.34 -4.57 10.89
C ASN A 84 3.96 -4.92 12.25
N VAL A 85 5.07 -5.64 12.21
CA VAL A 85 5.90 -6.03 13.37
C VAL A 85 7.38 -5.84 13.03
N LEU A 86 8.25 -5.73 14.03
CA LEU A 86 9.69 -5.50 13.84
C LEU A 86 10.40 -6.60 13.05
N HIS A 87 9.83 -7.79 12.99
CA HIS A 87 10.36 -8.90 12.20
C HIS A 87 10.33 -8.62 10.70
N TYR A 88 9.32 -7.86 10.22
CA TYR A 88 9.13 -7.61 8.81
C TYR A 88 10.35 -6.95 8.14
N PRO A 89 10.81 -5.76 8.57
CA PRO A 89 11.97 -5.13 7.94
C PRO A 89 13.25 -5.98 8.10
N ILE A 90 13.42 -6.71 9.21
CA ILE A 90 14.57 -7.61 9.41
C ILE A 90 14.53 -8.74 8.38
N ALA A 91 13.38 -9.40 8.21
CA ALA A 91 13.22 -10.51 7.29
C ALA A 91 13.41 -10.08 5.83
N VAL A 92 12.78 -8.98 5.42
CA VAL A 92 12.86 -8.48 4.04
C VAL A 92 14.28 -8.07 3.67
N PHE A 93 14.92 -7.21 4.46
CA PHE A 93 16.29 -6.78 4.13
C PHE A 93 17.33 -7.90 4.32
N GLY A 94 17.10 -8.82 5.25
CA GLY A 94 17.93 -10.01 5.36
C GLY A 94 17.82 -10.95 4.16
N ALA A 95 16.60 -11.16 3.65
CA ALA A 95 16.36 -11.96 2.45
C ALA A 95 17.01 -11.33 1.20
N LEU A 96 16.83 -10.02 1.00
CA LEU A 96 17.47 -9.30 -0.11
C LEU A 96 19.00 -9.37 -0.02
N ARG A 97 19.60 -9.22 1.18
CA ARG A 97 21.04 -9.36 1.40
C ARG A 97 21.55 -10.78 1.12
N ALA A 98 20.71 -11.78 1.31
CA ALA A 98 21.03 -13.16 0.94
C ALA A 98 20.91 -13.43 -0.57
N GLY A 99 20.44 -12.45 -1.35
CA GLY A 99 20.23 -12.58 -2.80
C GLY A 99 18.88 -13.18 -3.18
N LEU A 100 17.93 -13.27 -2.24
CA LEU A 100 16.62 -13.87 -2.47
C LEU A 100 15.61 -12.85 -2.98
N ILE A 101 14.61 -13.32 -3.72
CA ILE A 101 13.45 -12.53 -4.14
C ILE A 101 12.38 -12.60 -3.04
N VAL A 102 11.95 -11.44 -2.55
CA VAL A 102 10.91 -11.36 -1.52
C VAL A 102 9.52 -11.48 -2.15
N VAL A 103 8.69 -12.33 -1.58
CA VAL A 103 7.26 -12.47 -1.93
C VAL A 103 6.44 -11.93 -0.77
N ASN A 104 5.96 -10.71 -0.90
CA ASN A 104 5.10 -10.12 0.12
C ASN A 104 3.75 -10.83 0.17
N THR A 105 3.40 -11.34 1.34
CA THR A 105 2.18 -12.16 1.52
C THR A 105 1.26 -11.54 2.56
N ASN A 106 0.01 -11.36 2.18
CA ASN A 106 -1.03 -10.91 3.11
C ASN A 106 -1.27 -11.99 4.20
N PRO A 107 -1.07 -11.68 5.49
CA PRO A 107 -1.28 -12.66 6.57
C PRO A 107 -2.75 -13.11 6.71
N LEU A 108 -3.69 -12.38 6.14
CA LEU A 108 -5.11 -12.71 6.17
C LEU A 108 -5.58 -13.57 4.99
N TYR A 109 -4.70 -13.90 4.07
CA TYR A 109 -5.05 -14.80 2.96
C TYR A 109 -5.61 -16.12 3.47
N THR A 110 -6.62 -16.60 2.74
CA THR A 110 -7.15 -17.95 2.92
C THR A 110 -6.12 -19.00 2.47
N PRO A 111 -6.23 -20.25 2.91
CA PRO A 111 -5.37 -21.32 2.41
C PRO A 111 -5.38 -21.45 0.87
N ARG A 112 -6.51 -21.18 0.21
CA ARG A 112 -6.63 -21.20 -1.25
C ARG A 112 -5.77 -20.10 -1.90
N GLU A 113 -5.82 -18.88 -1.38
CA GLU A 113 -5.03 -17.75 -1.88
C GLU A 113 -3.54 -17.96 -1.62
N MET A 114 -3.19 -18.49 -0.45
CA MET A 114 -1.81 -18.84 -0.12
C MET A 114 -1.26 -19.90 -1.07
N ARG A 115 -2.01 -21.00 -1.30
CA ARG A 115 -1.59 -22.04 -2.26
C ARG A 115 -1.34 -21.50 -3.65
N HIS A 116 -2.26 -20.65 -4.12
CA HIS A 116 -2.09 -20.03 -5.43
C HIS A 116 -0.79 -19.21 -5.47
N GLN A 117 -0.61 -18.27 -4.55
CA GLN A 117 0.56 -17.40 -4.53
C GLN A 117 1.86 -18.20 -4.37
N PHE A 118 1.88 -19.18 -3.46
CA PHE A 118 3.08 -19.92 -3.13
C PHE A 118 3.53 -20.86 -4.27
N LYS A 119 2.59 -21.51 -4.95
CA LYS A 119 2.87 -22.33 -6.13
C LYS A 119 3.27 -21.49 -7.34
N ASP A 120 2.54 -20.41 -7.62
CA ASP A 120 2.85 -19.52 -8.74
C ASP A 120 4.21 -18.86 -8.58
N ALA A 121 4.54 -18.36 -7.39
CA ALA A 121 5.85 -17.80 -7.09
C ALA A 121 6.96 -18.88 -6.97
N GLY A 122 6.63 -20.14 -6.73
CA GLY A 122 7.59 -21.21 -6.43
C GLY A 122 8.42 -20.89 -5.20
N ILE A 123 7.77 -20.53 -4.07
CA ILE A 123 8.50 -20.18 -2.84
C ILE A 123 9.11 -21.42 -2.19
N ARG A 124 10.36 -21.30 -1.72
CA ARG A 124 11.09 -22.34 -0.99
C ARG A 124 11.19 -22.05 0.51
N ALA A 125 11.07 -20.79 0.92
CA ALA A 125 11.10 -20.40 2.32
C ALA A 125 9.91 -19.49 2.69
N LEU A 126 9.44 -19.60 3.94
CA LEU A 126 8.35 -18.78 4.47
C LEU A 126 8.69 -18.28 5.87
N VAL A 127 8.68 -16.97 6.05
CA VAL A 127 8.67 -16.32 7.36
C VAL A 127 7.24 -15.93 7.71
N TYR A 128 6.74 -16.42 8.84
CA TYR A 128 5.35 -16.18 9.23
C TYR A 128 5.22 -15.88 10.71
N LEU A 129 4.15 -15.18 11.10
CA LEU A 129 3.81 -15.00 12.50
C LEU A 129 2.97 -16.18 12.98
N ASN A 130 3.25 -16.72 14.17
CA ASN A 130 2.60 -17.91 14.73
C ASN A 130 1.07 -17.84 14.80
N LEU A 131 0.47 -16.64 14.78
CA LEU A 131 -0.99 -16.43 14.67
C LEU A 131 -1.60 -17.10 13.42
N PHE A 132 -0.79 -17.36 12.41
CA PHE A 132 -1.20 -17.93 11.12
C PHE A 132 -0.71 -19.38 10.92
N GLY A 133 -0.11 -19.98 11.96
CA GLY A 133 0.52 -21.28 11.88
C GLY A 133 -0.36 -22.42 11.39
N SER A 134 -1.66 -22.44 11.73
CA SER A 134 -2.59 -23.47 11.24
C SER A 134 -2.82 -23.41 9.73
N ARG A 135 -2.88 -22.20 9.15
CA ARG A 135 -2.99 -22.02 7.69
C ARG A 135 -1.68 -22.43 7.00
N VAL A 136 -0.53 -22.09 7.62
CA VAL A 136 0.79 -22.50 7.13
C VAL A 136 0.92 -24.02 7.15
N GLU A 137 0.50 -24.69 8.22
CA GLU A 137 0.46 -26.16 8.29
C GLU A 137 -0.36 -26.78 7.17
N GLU A 138 -1.54 -26.22 6.90
CA GLU A 138 -2.42 -26.71 5.84
C GLU A 138 -1.78 -26.57 4.46
N VAL A 139 -1.17 -25.41 4.19
CA VAL A 139 -0.64 -25.06 2.86
C VAL A 139 0.73 -25.68 2.59
N SER A 140 1.57 -25.84 3.62
CA SER A 140 2.90 -26.41 3.45
C SER A 140 2.90 -27.89 3.01
N LYS A 141 1.78 -28.60 3.19
CA LYS A 141 1.65 -30.03 2.81
C LYS A 141 1.65 -30.27 1.30
N ASP A 142 1.26 -29.24 0.53
CA ASP A 142 1.07 -29.33 -0.93
C ASP A 142 1.76 -28.19 -1.71
N THR A 143 2.80 -27.60 -1.11
CA THR A 143 3.67 -26.59 -1.71
C THR A 143 5.14 -27.00 -1.57
N GLU A 144 6.03 -26.32 -2.30
CA GLU A 144 7.49 -26.59 -2.32
C GLU A 144 8.25 -25.91 -1.18
N ILE A 145 7.57 -25.52 -0.09
CA ILE A 145 8.20 -24.84 1.04
C ILE A 145 9.06 -25.83 1.84
N GLU A 146 10.36 -25.59 1.85
CA GLU A 146 11.35 -26.40 2.57
C GLU A 146 11.69 -25.79 3.94
N TYR A 147 11.72 -24.45 4.02
CA TYR A 147 12.15 -23.71 5.21
C TYR A 147 11.03 -22.89 5.80
N LEU A 148 10.64 -23.23 7.03
CA LEU A 148 9.62 -22.52 7.80
C LEU A 148 10.27 -21.77 8.96
N ILE A 149 10.11 -20.43 9.00
CA ILE A 149 10.67 -19.57 10.04
C ILE A 149 9.53 -18.89 10.79
N GLU A 150 9.35 -19.27 12.05
CA GLU A 150 8.25 -18.82 12.90
C GLU A 150 8.66 -17.63 13.76
N ALA A 151 7.92 -16.52 13.63
CA ALA A 151 8.03 -15.34 14.47
C ALA A 151 6.92 -15.31 15.53
N LYS A 152 7.21 -14.70 16.70
CA LYS A 152 6.24 -14.48 17.79
C LYS A 152 6.24 -13.04 18.23
N MET A 153 5.07 -12.52 18.62
CA MET A 153 4.88 -11.11 18.99
C MET A 153 5.88 -10.59 20.05
N GLY A 154 6.26 -11.44 21.00
CA GLY A 154 7.15 -11.07 22.10
C GLY A 154 8.64 -11.26 21.83
N ASP A 155 9.06 -11.61 20.61
CA ASP A 155 10.45 -12.02 20.31
C ASP A 155 11.51 -10.96 20.63
N PHE A 156 11.22 -9.71 20.41
CA PHE A 156 12.16 -8.61 20.67
C PHE A 156 11.98 -7.91 22.02
N MET A 157 11.06 -8.40 22.83
CA MET A 157 10.84 -7.87 24.18
C MET A 157 11.84 -8.50 25.19
N PRO A 158 12.10 -7.84 26.32
CA PRO A 158 12.81 -8.45 27.45
C PRO A 158 12.19 -9.82 27.80
N ALA A 159 13.01 -10.81 28.16
CA ALA A 159 12.60 -12.21 28.25
C ALA A 159 11.30 -12.44 29.02
N ALA A 160 11.15 -11.88 30.23
CA ALA A 160 9.93 -12.04 31.03
C ALA A 160 8.71 -11.42 30.37
N LYS A 161 8.84 -10.20 29.81
CA LYS A 161 7.76 -9.50 29.11
C LYS A 161 7.38 -10.23 27.82
N GLY A 162 8.37 -10.70 27.06
CA GLY A 162 8.14 -11.45 25.83
C GLY A 162 7.42 -12.78 26.08
N TRP A 163 7.84 -13.52 27.12
CA TRP A 163 7.15 -14.71 27.57
C TRP A 163 5.69 -14.43 27.97
N LEU A 164 5.47 -13.38 28.77
CA LEU A 164 4.12 -12.98 29.19
C LEU A 164 3.24 -12.64 28.01
N ILE A 165 3.71 -11.82 27.08
CA ILE A 165 2.95 -11.42 25.87
C ILE A 165 2.61 -12.64 25.03
N ASN A 166 3.58 -13.52 24.76
CA ASN A 166 3.33 -14.73 23.99
C ASN A 166 2.32 -15.65 24.68
N THR A 167 2.40 -15.77 26.01
CA THR A 167 1.43 -16.56 26.81
C THR A 167 0.02 -15.94 26.76
N VAL A 168 -0.08 -14.62 26.89
CA VAL A 168 -1.38 -13.91 26.80
C VAL A 168 -1.99 -14.09 25.41
N VAL A 169 -1.21 -13.93 24.35
CA VAL A 169 -1.67 -14.09 22.98
C VAL A 169 -2.13 -15.53 22.71
N ASP A 170 -1.38 -16.52 23.17
CA ASP A 170 -1.65 -17.94 22.94
C ASP A 170 -2.76 -18.47 23.88
N LYS A 171 -2.59 -18.34 25.21
CA LYS A 171 -3.43 -19.04 26.20
C LYS A 171 -4.64 -18.21 26.66
N VAL A 172 -4.48 -16.89 26.82
CA VAL A 172 -5.55 -16.02 27.35
C VAL A 172 -6.46 -15.54 26.22
N LYS A 173 -5.88 -14.93 25.17
CA LYS A 173 -6.65 -14.43 24.03
C LYS A 173 -6.98 -15.53 23.01
N LYS A 174 -6.33 -16.69 23.11
CA LYS A 174 -6.52 -17.84 22.19
C LYS A 174 -6.42 -17.45 20.71
N MET A 175 -5.51 -16.52 20.40
CA MET A 175 -5.33 -16.01 19.05
C MET A 175 -4.44 -16.92 18.19
N VAL A 176 -3.72 -17.88 18.80
CA VAL A 176 -2.90 -18.88 18.12
C VAL A 176 -3.69 -20.17 18.02
N PRO A 177 -4.21 -20.53 16.83
CA PRO A 177 -4.84 -21.84 16.62
C PRO A 177 -3.84 -22.97 16.85
N ALA A 178 -4.32 -24.15 17.20
CA ALA A 178 -3.46 -25.34 17.30
C ALA A 178 -2.91 -25.72 15.92
N TYR A 179 -1.62 -26.01 15.82
CA TYR A 179 -0.93 -26.54 14.64
C TYR A 179 0.29 -27.34 15.05
N ASN A 180 0.81 -28.14 14.10
CA ASN A 180 1.99 -28.96 14.30
C ASN A 180 2.98 -28.79 13.12
N LEU A 181 4.01 -27.97 13.32
CA LEU A 181 5.08 -27.72 12.34
C LEU A 181 6.45 -27.94 13.00
N PRO A 182 6.81 -29.23 13.28
CA PRO A 182 8.04 -29.56 14.02
C PRO A 182 9.31 -29.15 13.29
N GLN A 183 9.26 -28.98 11.97
CA GLN A 183 10.36 -28.52 11.14
C GLN A 183 10.56 -27.00 11.18
N ALA A 184 9.61 -26.24 11.73
CA ALA A 184 9.74 -24.79 11.81
C ALA A 184 10.81 -24.37 12.83
N ILE A 185 11.69 -23.47 12.41
CA ILE A 185 12.67 -22.84 13.29
C ILE A 185 12.12 -21.50 13.81
N SER A 186 12.37 -21.18 15.08
CA SER A 186 11.99 -19.85 15.58
C SER A 186 12.86 -18.76 14.96
N PHE A 187 12.26 -17.60 14.66
CA PHE A 187 12.98 -16.44 14.11
C PHE A 187 14.17 -16.02 14.97
N LYS A 188 14.02 -16.05 16.30
CA LYS A 188 15.13 -15.79 17.25
C LYS A 188 16.28 -16.79 17.08
N ARG A 189 15.98 -18.08 16.90
CA ARG A 189 17.00 -19.10 16.68
C ARG A 189 17.70 -18.89 15.34
N ALA A 190 16.95 -18.56 14.28
CA ALA A 190 17.54 -18.22 12.98
C ALA A 190 18.52 -17.05 13.08
N LEU A 191 18.12 -15.96 13.78
CA LEU A 191 19.01 -14.82 14.03
C LEU A 191 20.26 -15.24 14.83
N HIS A 192 20.11 -16.11 15.84
CA HIS A 192 21.23 -16.58 16.64
C HIS A 192 22.21 -17.43 15.81
N MET A 193 21.70 -18.33 14.97
CA MET A 193 22.52 -19.21 14.13
C MET A 193 23.29 -18.44 13.05
N GLY A 194 22.70 -17.38 12.49
CA GLY A 194 23.37 -16.57 11.47
C GLY A 194 24.20 -15.42 12.03
N ALA A 195 24.18 -15.19 13.36
CA ALA A 195 24.94 -14.11 13.97
C ALA A 195 26.45 -14.33 13.83
N GLY A 196 27.17 -13.28 13.36
CA GLY A 196 28.61 -13.32 13.18
C GLY A 196 29.09 -14.06 11.93
N GLN A 197 28.19 -14.60 11.12
CA GLN A 197 28.57 -15.20 9.83
C GLN A 197 28.95 -14.09 8.82
N ALA A 198 30.06 -14.32 8.10
CA ALA A 198 30.43 -13.45 6.98
C ALA A 198 29.44 -13.63 5.84
N LEU A 199 28.79 -12.54 5.42
CA LEU A 199 27.86 -12.60 4.31
C LEU A 199 28.57 -12.76 2.98
N ILE A 200 28.10 -13.69 2.17
CA ILE A 200 28.49 -13.82 0.78
C ILE A 200 27.74 -12.73 0.00
N ARG A 201 28.50 -11.78 -0.57
CA ARG A 201 27.91 -10.73 -1.41
C ARG A 201 27.74 -11.27 -2.82
N HIS A 202 26.49 -11.35 -3.24
CA HIS A 202 26.17 -11.68 -4.62
C HIS A 202 26.09 -10.38 -5.45
N PRO A 203 26.60 -10.37 -6.68
CA PRO A 203 26.42 -9.23 -7.58
C PRO A 203 24.91 -9.09 -7.88
N VAL A 204 24.38 -7.90 -7.61
CA VAL A 204 22.98 -7.53 -7.86
C VAL A 204 22.98 -6.27 -8.71
N THR A 205 22.16 -6.29 -9.75
CA THR A 205 21.95 -5.17 -10.67
C THR A 205 20.57 -4.54 -10.48
N LEU A 206 20.38 -3.38 -11.09
CA LEU A 206 19.07 -2.72 -11.08
C LEU A 206 17.98 -3.52 -11.82
N ASP A 207 18.36 -4.40 -12.74
CA ASP A 207 17.44 -5.23 -13.54
C ASP A 207 17.00 -6.52 -12.85
N ASP A 208 17.66 -6.89 -11.76
CA ASP A 208 17.32 -8.08 -10.97
C ASP A 208 16.02 -7.84 -10.19
N ILE A 209 15.20 -8.89 -10.11
CA ILE A 209 13.93 -8.83 -9.37
C ILE A 209 14.23 -8.81 -7.87
N ALA A 210 13.74 -7.79 -7.17
CA ALA A 210 13.82 -7.69 -5.72
C ALA A 210 12.56 -8.24 -5.03
N VAL A 211 11.40 -7.96 -5.61
CA VAL A 211 10.10 -8.30 -5.01
C VAL A 211 9.15 -8.84 -6.06
N LEU A 212 8.45 -9.93 -5.76
CA LEU A 212 7.22 -10.31 -6.42
C LEU A 212 6.06 -9.80 -5.57
N GLN A 213 5.38 -8.78 -6.10
CA GLN A 213 4.25 -8.16 -5.40
C GLN A 213 2.95 -8.62 -6.04
N TYR A 214 2.19 -9.46 -5.33
CA TYR A 214 0.93 -9.97 -5.85
C TYR A 214 -0.17 -8.93 -5.78
N THR A 215 -0.86 -8.76 -6.92
CA THR A 215 -2.00 -7.85 -7.03
C THR A 215 -3.29 -8.62 -6.80
N GLY A 216 -4.18 -8.10 -5.99
CA GLY A 216 -5.54 -8.59 -5.91
C GLY A 216 -6.30 -8.24 -7.17
N GLY A 217 -6.17 -9.04 -8.22
CA GLY A 217 -6.92 -8.86 -9.46
C GLY A 217 -8.43 -8.86 -9.17
N THR A 218 -9.12 -7.88 -9.69
CA THR A 218 -10.58 -7.77 -9.52
C THR A 218 -11.33 -8.71 -10.48
N THR A 219 -10.63 -9.35 -11.39
CA THR A 219 -11.20 -10.19 -12.48
C THR A 219 -10.63 -11.61 -12.54
N GLY A 220 -9.65 -11.97 -11.69
CA GLY A 220 -9.00 -13.28 -11.77
C GLY A 220 -8.13 -13.61 -10.58
N LEU A 221 -7.29 -14.63 -10.73
CA LEU A 221 -6.25 -14.99 -9.77
C LEU A 221 -5.23 -13.87 -9.66
N ALA A 222 -4.70 -13.65 -8.45
CA ALA A 222 -3.67 -12.65 -8.20
C ALA A 222 -2.42 -12.94 -9.05
N LYS A 223 -1.86 -11.90 -9.68
CA LYS A 223 -0.63 -11.99 -10.49
C LYS A 223 0.53 -11.34 -9.75
N GLY A 224 1.70 -11.93 -9.84
CA GLY A 224 2.92 -11.39 -9.24
C GLY A 224 3.58 -10.33 -10.14
N ALA A 225 3.47 -9.05 -9.80
CA ALA A 225 4.24 -8.01 -10.48
C ALA A 225 5.72 -8.12 -10.13
N MET A 226 6.58 -8.20 -11.15
CA MET A 226 8.04 -8.25 -11.00
C MET A 226 8.58 -6.86 -10.79
N LEU A 227 8.91 -6.53 -9.54
CA LEU A 227 9.52 -5.26 -9.18
C LEU A 227 11.03 -5.45 -9.04
N THR A 228 11.78 -4.82 -9.92
CA THR A 228 13.25 -4.88 -9.90
C THR A 228 13.81 -3.97 -8.83
N HIS A 229 15.10 -4.18 -8.49
CA HIS A 229 15.83 -3.23 -7.65
C HIS A 229 15.78 -1.81 -8.24
N GLY A 230 15.84 -1.69 -9.57
CA GLY A 230 15.76 -0.42 -10.29
C GLY A 230 14.40 0.26 -10.14
N ASN A 231 13.31 -0.48 -10.31
CA ASN A 231 11.96 0.08 -10.16
C ASN A 231 11.74 0.65 -8.75
N LEU A 232 12.14 -0.11 -7.72
CA LEU A 232 11.98 0.30 -6.32
C LEU A 232 12.90 1.49 -5.96
N VAL A 233 14.16 1.48 -6.40
CA VAL A 233 15.10 2.59 -6.19
C VAL A 233 14.62 3.84 -6.91
N ALA A 234 14.14 3.72 -8.15
CA ALA A 234 13.59 4.85 -8.88
C ALA A 234 12.38 5.47 -8.16
N ASN A 235 11.41 4.65 -7.76
CA ASN A 235 10.23 5.16 -7.08
C ASN A 235 10.54 5.76 -5.71
N MET A 236 11.45 5.17 -4.95
CA MET A 236 11.95 5.73 -3.71
C MET A 236 12.55 7.14 -3.94
N GLN A 237 13.38 7.32 -4.98
CA GLN A 237 13.97 8.61 -5.30
C GLN A 237 12.92 9.62 -5.77
N GLN A 238 11.94 9.21 -6.58
CA GLN A 238 10.82 10.03 -7.03
C GLN A 238 10.01 10.57 -5.85
N VAL A 239 9.64 9.71 -4.91
CA VAL A 239 8.90 10.11 -3.71
C VAL A 239 9.74 11.02 -2.81
N ARG A 240 11.03 10.69 -2.60
CA ARG A 240 11.96 11.54 -1.85
C ARG A 240 12.10 12.93 -2.50
N ALA A 241 12.17 12.99 -3.83
CA ALA A 241 12.17 14.24 -4.59
C ALA A 241 10.91 15.07 -4.33
N CYS A 242 9.72 14.45 -4.33
CA CYS A 242 8.48 15.15 -3.96
C CYS A 242 8.49 15.64 -2.50
N MET A 243 9.11 14.89 -1.58
CA MET A 243 9.27 15.28 -0.18
C MET A 243 10.27 16.43 0.04
N SER A 244 11.13 16.72 -0.94
CA SER A 244 12.05 17.89 -0.87
C SER A 244 11.37 19.22 -1.16
N GLN A 245 10.06 19.22 -1.42
CA GLN A 245 9.27 20.44 -1.58
C GLN A 245 9.54 21.43 -0.45
N LEU A 246 9.73 22.69 -0.81
CA LEU A 246 9.95 23.78 0.14
C LEU A 246 8.64 24.27 0.76
N GLY A 247 8.67 24.50 2.06
CA GLY A 247 7.64 25.23 2.78
C GLY A 247 7.71 26.74 2.49
N ASP A 248 6.78 27.49 3.09
CA ASP A 248 6.74 28.95 2.95
C ASP A 248 7.94 29.66 3.61
N ASP A 249 8.65 28.94 4.51
CA ASP A 249 9.90 29.39 5.13
C ASP A 249 11.16 29.14 4.26
N GLY A 250 10.99 28.60 3.05
CA GLY A 250 12.07 28.26 2.13
C GLY A 250 12.88 27.02 2.50
N HIS A 251 12.47 26.26 3.53
CA HIS A 251 13.12 25.02 3.94
C HIS A 251 12.30 23.79 3.51
N PRO A 252 12.95 22.62 3.31
CA PRO A 252 12.23 21.38 3.04
C PRO A 252 11.19 21.06 4.13
N LEU A 253 9.97 20.72 3.70
CA LEU A 253 8.89 20.33 4.61
C LEU A 253 9.26 19.08 5.42
N ILE A 254 9.94 18.12 4.78
CA ILE A 254 10.37 16.86 5.37
C ILE A 254 11.88 16.91 5.57
N LYS A 255 12.32 16.79 6.82
CA LYS A 255 13.72 16.91 7.22
C LYS A 255 14.33 15.54 7.46
N GLU A 256 15.55 15.33 6.93
CA GLU A 256 16.27 14.06 7.13
C GLU A 256 16.52 13.79 8.63
N GLY A 257 16.21 12.56 9.05
CA GLY A 257 16.43 12.07 10.42
C GLY A 257 15.59 12.72 11.51
N GLN A 258 14.60 13.54 11.16
CA GLN A 258 13.81 14.27 12.16
C GLN A 258 12.33 13.87 12.17
N GLU A 259 11.90 13.10 11.18
CA GLU A 259 10.48 12.76 11.04
C GLU A 259 10.12 11.47 11.80
N VAL A 260 8.93 11.49 12.37
CA VAL A 260 8.29 10.32 12.99
C VAL A 260 7.05 9.98 12.18
N MET A 261 7.16 8.95 11.36
CA MET A 261 6.11 8.51 10.46
C MET A 261 5.30 7.37 11.08
N VAL A 262 4.01 7.56 11.21
CA VAL A 262 3.10 6.49 11.65
C VAL A 262 2.77 5.60 10.46
N ALA A 263 2.96 4.29 10.62
CA ALA A 263 2.79 3.27 9.62
C ALA A 263 1.62 2.31 9.94
N PRO A 264 0.37 2.72 9.71
CA PRO A 264 -0.80 1.86 9.89
C PRO A 264 -1.06 0.96 8.70
N LEU A 265 -0.61 1.37 7.50
CA LEU A 265 -0.79 0.58 6.29
C LEU A 265 0.14 -0.63 6.29
N PRO A 266 -0.31 -1.77 5.75
CA PRO A 266 0.46 -3.01 5.81
C PRO A 266 1.80 -2.91 5.07
N LEU A 267 2.91 -3.20 5.73
CA LEU A 267 4.25 -3.18 5.11
C LEU A 267 4.39 -4.23 3.98
N TYR A 268 3.60 -5.30 4.01
CA TYR A 268 3.56 -6.27 2.91
C TYR A 268 2.86 -5.75 1.65
N HIS A 269 2.21 -4.58 1.72
CA HIS A 269 1.66 -3.90 0.56
C HIS A 269 2.67 -2.89 0.04
N ILE A 270 2.83 -2.82 -1.28
CA ILE A 270 3.87 -2.00 -1.92
C ILE A 270 3.81 -0.51 -1.52
N TYR A 271 2.64 0.04 -1.22
CA TYR A 271 2.50 1.41 -0.78
C TYR A 271 3.29 1.67 0.51
N ALA A 272 3.01 0.90 1.57
CA ALA A 272 3.73 1.06 2.83
C ALA A 272 5.17 0.55 2.73
N PHE A 273 5.45 -0.46 1.92
CA PHE A 273 6.81 -0.91 1.66
C PHE A 273 7.67 0.23 1.11
N THR A 274 7.25 0.86 0.02
CA THR A 274 8.02 1.96 -0.57
C THR A 274 8.05 3.19 0.33
N ALA A 275 6.91 3.60 0.89
CA ALA A 275 6.87 4.80 1.73
C ALA A 275 7.66 4.62 3.04
N ASN A 276 7.42 3.54 3.80
CA ASN A 276 8.02 3.35 5.12
C ASN A 276 9.38 2.63 5.08
N CYS A 277 9.48 1.50 4.33
CA CYS A 277 10.72 0.73 4.31
C CYS A 277 11.77 1.27 3.34
N MET A 278 11.39 2.15 2.37
CA MET A 278 12.33 2.74 1.43
C MET A 278 12.51 4.25 1.66
N CYS A 279 11.45 5.07 1.47
CA CYS A 279 11.57 6.52 1.51
C CYS A 279 11.92 7.05 2.91
N MET A 280 11.22 6.59 3.95
CA MET A 280 11.52 7.05 5.31
C MET A 280 12.89 6.53 5.77
N MET A 281 13.25 5.30 5.38
CA MET A 281 14.53 4.71 5.74
C MET A 281 15.71 5.44 5.09
N VAL A 282 15.66 5.73 3.79
CA VAL A 282 16.76 6.44 3.10
C VAL A 282 16.98 7.85 3.63
N SER A 283 15.97 8.43 4.22
CA SER A 283 16.03 9.76 4.87
C SER A 283 16.33 9.69 6.37
N GLY A 284 16.70 8.53 6.92
CA GLY A 284 17.04 8.37 8.33
C GLY A 284 15.90 8.63 9.31
N ASN A 285 14.66 8.54 8.84
CA ASN A 285 13.46 8.85 9.61
C ASN A 285 12.94 7.63 10.38
N HIS A 286 12.13 7.89 11.39
CA HIS A 286 11.61 6.89 12.30
C HIS A 286 10.22 6.42 11.88
N ASN A 287 9.98 5.11 11.85
CA ASN A 287 8.68 4.50 11.55
C ASN A 287 8.06 3.90 12.81
N VAL A 288 6.86 4.35 13.17
CA VAL A 288 6.04 3.78 14.26
C VAL A 288 5.03 2.82 13.66
N LEU A 289 5.24 1.53 13.87
CA LEU A 289 4.42 0.46 13.29
C LEU A 289 3.14 0.25 14.09
N ILE A 290 2.00 0.30 13.41
CA ILE A 290 0.70 -0.06 13.98
C ILE A 290 0.36 -1.48 13.51
N THR A 291 0.37 -2.43 14.43
CA THR A 291 0.15 -3.85 14.12
C THR A 291 -1.30 -4.15 13.74
N ASN A 292 -2.26 -3.51 14.40
CA ASN A 292 -3.69 -3.67 14.11
C ASN A 292 -4.37 -2.30 13.98
N PRO A 293 -4.42 -1.70 12.80
CA PRO A 293 -5.06 -0.40 12.58
C PRO A 293 -6.58 -0.41 12.73
N ARG A 294 -7.21 -1.59 12.82
CA ARG A 294 -8.66 -1.72 13.07
C ARG A 294 -9.03 -1.53 14.55
N ASP A 295 -8.10 -1.74 15.46
CA ASP A 295 -8.23 -1.37 16.87
C ASP A 295 -7.95 0.13 17.03
N ILE A 296 -8.96 0.95 16.72
CA ILE A 296 -8.84 2.41 16.72
C ILE A 296 -8.44 2.95 18.10
N GLY A 297 -9.02 2.40 19.17
CA GLY A 297 -8.69 2.80 20.53
C GLY A 297 -7.22 2.49 20.90
N GLY A 298 -6.73 1.30 20.53
CA GLY A 298 -5.33 0.92 20.68
C GLY A 298 -4.40 1.77 19.81
N PHE A 299 -4.82 2.10 18.60
CA PHE A 299 -4.06 2.97 17.69
C PHE A 299 -3.91 4.38 18.27
N ILE A 300 -4.99 5.00 18.75
CA ILE A 300 -4.93 6.33 19.38
C ILE A 300 -4.06 6.33 20.64
N LYS A 301 -4.13 5.26 21.46
CA LYS A 301 -3.23 5.10 22.61
C LYS A 301 -1.76 5.03 22.19
N GLU A 302 -1.45 4.45 21.04
CA GLU A 302 -0.10 4.46 20.51
C GLU A 302 0.30 5.85 20.03
N LEU A 303 -0.55 6.55 19.29
CA LEU A 303 -0.31 7.93 18.82
C LEU A 303 0.02 8.89 19.96
N LYS A 304 -0.65 8.77 21.11
CA LYS A 304 -0.39 9.61 22.32
C LYS A 304 1.05 9.54 22.85
N LYS A 305 1.82 8.51 22.46
CA LYS A 305 3.21 8.34 22.93
C LYS A 305 4.22 9.08 22.06
N TRP A 306 3.81 9.55 20.87
CA TRP A 306 4.72 10.05 19.86
C TRP A 306 4.39 11.47 19.43
N ARG A 307 5.43 12.27 19.22
CA ARG A 307 5.34 13.53 18.47
C ARG A 307 5.45 13.20 16.99
N PHE A 308 4.40 12.60 16.43
CA PHE A 308 4.42 12.15 15.04
C PHE A 308 4.30 13.34 14.08
N THR A 309 5.08 13.28 13.01
CA THR A 309 5.16 14.33 11.97
C THR A 309 4.47 13.95 10.69
N GLY A 310 4.19 12.65 10.52
CA GLY A 310 3.51 12.16 9.33
C GLY A 310 2.63 10.94 9.60
N LEU A 311 1.57 10.81 8.80
CA LEU A 311 0.64 9.70 8.84
C LEU A 311 0.18 9.35 7.41
N LEU A 312 0.38 8.10 7.02
CA LEU A 312 -0.16 7.56 5.78
C LEU A 312 -1.47 6.84 6.06
N GLY A 313 -2.46 7.03 5.21
CA GLY A 313 -3.76 6.41 5.45
C GLY A 313 -4.61 6.21 4.21
N LEU A 314 -5.85 5.88 4.47
CA LEU A 314 -6.93 5.71 3.51
C LEU A 314 -8.12 6.49 4.03
N ASN A 315 -9.04 6.87 3.14
CA ASN A 315 -10.26 7.59 3.52
C ASN A 315 -10.98 6.95 4.71
N THR A 316 -11.18 5.63 4.69
CA THR A 316 -11.86 4.89 5.76
C THR A 316 -11.13 4.95 7.10
N LEU A 317 -9.79 4.94 7.11
CA LEU A 317 -8.99 5.05 8.32
C LEU A 317 -9.09 6.46 8.92
N PHE A 318 -9.01 7.49 8.09
CA PHE A 318 -9.16 8.88 8.55
C PHE A 318 -10.53 9.11 9.19
N VAL A 319 -11.60 8.61 8.57
CA VAL A 319 -12.96 8.67 9.13
C VAL A 319 -13.02 7.97 10.49
N ALA A 320 -12.53 6.73 10.57
CA ALA A 320 -12.57 5.95 11.81
C ALA A 320 -11.77 6.62 12.96
N LEU A 321 -10.62 7.23 12.65
CA LEU A 321 -9.84 7.99 13.63
C LEU A 321 -10.59 9.22 14.11
N MET A 322 -11.12 10.05 13.20
CA MET A 322 -11.83 11.28 13.53
C MET A 322 -13.15 11.05 14.28
N ASP A 323 -13.77 9.88 14.09
CA ASP A 323 -15.02 9.52 14.80
C ASP A 323 -14.77 9.04 16.23
N HIS A 324 -13.54 8.65 16.57
CA HIS A 324 -13.21 8.24 17.94
C HIS A 324 -13.08 9.47 18.86
N PRO A 325 -13.73 9.46 20.04
CA PRO A 325 -13.76 10.65 20.94
C PRO A 325 -12.39 11.13 21.36
N ASP A 326 -11.45 10.21 21.61
CA ASP A 326 -10.10 10.53 22.08
C ASP A 326 -9.20 11.12 20.99
N PHE A 327 -9.56 11.05 19.71
CA PHE A 327 -8.73 11.56 18.61
C PHE A 327 -8.47 13.05 18.74
N LYS A 328 -9.50 13.82 19.12
CA LYS A 328 -9.40 15.27 19.30
C LYS A 328 -8.46 15.70 20.45
N SER A 329 -8.08 14.76 21.33
CA SER A 329 -7.15 15.02 22.44
C SER A 329 -5.68 14.82 22.07
N LEU A 330 -5.39 14.43 20.83
CA LEU A 330 -4.01 14.27 20.34
C LEU A 330 -3.37 15.63 20.05
N ASP A 331 -2.05 15.67 20.21
CA ASP A 331 -1.24 16.82 19.80
C ASP A 331 -0.84 16.69 18.33
N PHE A 332 -1.39 17.56 17.48
CA PHE A 332 -1.11 17.62 16.06
C PHE A 332 -0.11 18.71 15.67
N SER A 333 0.47 19.43 16.64
CA SER A 333 1.37 20.58 16.37
C SER A 333 2.61 20.22 15.55
N HIS A 334 2.98 18.94 15.53
CA HIS A 334 4.11 18.42 14.77
C HIS A 334 3.70 17.75 13.45
N LEU A 335 2.39 17.51 13.23
CA LEU A 335 1.90 16.84 12.02
C LEU A 335 1.97 17.77 10.81
N LYS A 336 2.76 17.41 9.81
CA LYS A 336 3.01 18.19 8.60
C LYS A 336 2.86 17.41 7.30
N LEU A 337 2.80 16.08 7.40
CA LEU A 337 2.61 15.19 6.26
C LEU A 337 1.45 14.23 6.53
N THR A 338 0.35 14.40 5.82
CA THR A 338 -0.71 13.38 5.74
C THR A 338 -0.94 13.04 4.29
N ASN A 339 -0.89 11.76 3.95
CA ASN A 339 -1.09 11.31 2.58
C ASN A 339 -2.12 10.18 2.52
N SER A 340 -3.05 10.28 1.57
CA SER A 340 -4.03 9.27 1.20
C SER A 340 -3.65 8.63 -0.12
N GLY A 341 -3.76 7.32 -0.21
CA GLY A 341 -3.51 6.61 -1.47
C GLY A 341 -4.23 5.27 -1.50
N GLY A 342 -4.38 4.71 -2.69
CA GLY A 342 -5.01 3.40 -2.87
C GLY A 342 -6.53 3.40 -2.96
N THR A 343 -7.22 4.41 -2.46
CA THR A 343 -8.66 4.68 -2.65
C THR A 343 -8.87 6.17 -2.82
N ALA A 344 -9.95 6.57 -3.50
CA ALA A 344 -10.32 7.97 -3.61
C ALA A 344 -10.51 8.61 -2.22
N LEU A 345 -10.07 9.85 -2.09
CA LEU A 345 -10.23 10.65 -0.89
C LEU A 345 -11.53 11.47 -1.00
N VAL A 346 -12.44 11.26 -0.08
CA VAL A 346 -13.70 12.03 -0.03
C VAL A 346 -13.41 13.45 0.45
N LYS A 347 -13.88 14.45 -0.30
CA LYS A 347 -13.66 15.87 0.00
C LYS A 347 -14.04 16.25 1.44
N ALA A 348 -15.20 15.82 1.91
CA ALA A 348 -15.66 16.08 3.28
C ALA A 348 -14.71 15.47 4.34
N THR A 349 -14.11 14.33 4.06
CA THR A 349 -13.09 13.70 4.93
C THR A 349 -11.84 14.57 4.99
N ALA A 350 -11.36 15.05 3.83
CA ALA A 350 -10.16 15.88 3.76
C ALA A 350 -10.34 17.22 4.50
N GLU A 351 -11.48 17.88 4.29
CA GLU A 351 -11.82 19.15 4.94
C GLU A 351 -11.94 18.98 6.47
N ARG A 352 -12.65 17.95 6.93
CA ARG A 352 -12.79 17.64 8.35
C ARG A 352 -11.44 17.30 9.01
N TRP A 353 -10.60 16.55 8.33
CA TRP A 353 -9.24 16.23 8.81
C TRP A 353 -8.40 17.49 8.99
N GLN A 354 -8.39 18.36 7.98
CA GLN A 354 -7.64 19.62 8.03
C GLN A 354 -8.14 20.54 9.15
N GLN A 355 -9.46 20.62 9.36
CA GLN A 355 -10.05 21.39 10.47
C GLN A 355 -9.63 20.86 11.85
N LEU A 356 -9.52 19.54 12.01
CA LEU A 356 -9.17 18.92 13.30
C LEU A 356 -7.67 18.92 13.58
N THR A 357 -6.84 18.77 12.55
CA THR A 357 -5.40 18.53 12.72
C THR A 357 -4.54 19.71 12.29
N GLY A 358 -5.08 20.66 11.54
CA GLY A 358 -4.30 21.72 10.89
C GLY A 358 -3.50 21.27 9.66
N CYS A 359 -3.43 19.96 9.37
CA CYS A 359 -2.65 19.38 8.28
C CYS A 359 -3.57 18.92 7.14
N ALA A 360 -3.33 19.39 5.92
CA ALA A 360 -4.07 18.92 4.76
C ALA A 360 -3.67 17.49 4.36
N ILE A 361 -4.63 16.72 3.85
CA ILE A 361 -4.33 15.41 3.25
C ILE A 361 -3.93 15.62 1.80
N GLY A 362 -2.71 15.19 1.44
CA GLY A 362 -2.30 15.02 0.05
C GLY A 362 -2.80 13.69 -0.50
N GLU A 363 -3.35 13.70 -1.71
CA GLU A 363 -3.74 12.46 -2.38
C GLU A 363 -2.67 12.05 -3.39
N GLY A 364 -2.27 10.77 -3.37
CA GLY A 364 -1.38 10.17 -4.34
C GLY A 364 -2.02 8.99 -5.03
N TYR A 365 -1.56 8.72 -6.24
CA TYR A 365 -2.04 7.61 -7.07
C TYR A 365 -0.88 6.72 -7.50
N GLY A 366 -1.21 5.46 -7.62
CA GLY A 366 -0.30 4.45 -8.14
C GLY A 366 -0.89 3.06 -8.08
N LEU A 367 -0.16 2.14 -8.64
CA LEU A 367 -0.48 0.72 -8.73
C LEU A 367 0.69 -0.10 -8.20
N THR A 368 0.45 -1.36 -7.92
CA THR A 368 1.54 -2.30 -7.64
C THR A 368 2.57 -2.30 -8.79
N GLU A 369 2.07 -2.22 -10.00
CA GLU A 369 2.81 -2.20 -11.26
C GLU A 369 3.66 -0.92 -11.46
N THR A 370 3.51 0.09 -10.59
CA THR A 370 4.30 1.35 -10.61
C THR A 370 5.14 1.56 -9.34
N SER A 371 5.34 0.58 -8.49
CA SER A 371 6.30 0.47 -7.36
C SER A 371 6.13 1.38 -6.12
N PRO A 372 5.01 1.99 -5.71
CA PRO A 372 3.76 2.09 -6.42
C PRO A 372 3.49 3.46 -7.02
N VAL A 373 4.18 4.56 -6.61
CA VAL A 373 3.74 5.95 -6.81
C VAL A 373 3.96 6.41 -8.25
N ALA A 374 2.88 6.84 -8.90
CA ALA A 374 2.91 7.39 -10.24
C ALA A 374 2.64 8.91 -10.24
N SER A 375 1.77 9.39 -9.34
CA SER A 375 1.53 10.82 -9.14
C SER A 375 1.25 11.14 -7.67
N THR A 376 1.45 12.38 -7.29
CA THR A 376 1.12 12.89 -5.96
C THR A 376 0.77 14.37 -6.00
N ASN A 377 -0.17 14.78 -5.15
CA ASN A 377 -0.41 16.19 -4.90
C ASN A 377 0.79 16.83 -4.18
N PRO A 378 1.03 18.12 -4.42
CA PRO A 378 1.95 18.90 -3.60
C PRO A 378 1.55 18.85 -2.11
N TYR A 379 2.54 18.88 -1.23
CA TYR A 379 2.34 18.89 0.22
C TYR A 379 2.08 20.33 0.76
N GLY A 380 1.92 20.46 2.08
CA GLY A 380 1.84 21.76 2.75
C GLY A 380 0.63 22.60 2.38
N GLY A 381 -0.53 21.96 2.16
CA GLY A 381 -1.78 22.68 1.88
C GLY A 381 -1.96 23.13 0.43
N LYS A 382 -1.04 22.79 -0.48
CA LYS A 382 -1.11 23.13 -1.92
C LYS A 382 -1.78 22.03 -2.76
N SER A 383 -2.42 21.05 -2.13
CA SER A 383 -3.15 19.95 -2.79
C SER A 383 -4.38 20.48 -3.52
N LYS A 384 -4.60 19.99 -4.76
CA LYS A 384 -5.84 20.20 -5.52
C LYS A 384 -6.80 19.05 -5.24
N LEU A 385 -7.74 19.24 -4.33
CA LEU A 385 -8.73 18.22 -3.95
C LEU A 385 -9.50 17.68 -5.17
N GLY A 386 -9.78 16.38 -5.16
CA GLY A 386 -10.43 15.67 -6.28
C GLY A 386 -9.47 15.34 -7.42
N THR A 387 -8.16 15.53 -7.22
CA THR A 387 -7.11 15.08 -8.13
C THR A 387 -6.08 14.25 -7.39
N VAL A 388 -5.37 13.41 -8.12
CA VAL A 388 -4.24 12.63 -7.60
C VAL A 388 -2.89 13.33 -7.83
N GLY A 389 -2.91 14.64 -8.07
CA GLY A 389 -1.74 15.47 -8.28
C GLY A 389 -1.17 15.38 -9.69
N ILE A 390 0.13 15.59 -9.79
CA ILE A 390 0.92 15.52 -11.02
C ILE A 390 1.86 14.33 -10.98
N PRO A 391 2.32 13.81 -12.14
CA PRO A 391 3.28 12.71 -12.20
C PRO A 391 4.54 13.00 -11.41
N VAL A 392 5.08 11.98 -10.72
CA VAL A 392 6.37 12.11 -10.03
C VAL A 392 7.52 12.35 -11.02
N PRO A 393 8.67 12.89 -10.60
CA PRO A 393 9.80 13.17 -11.49
C PRO A 393 10.18 12.01 -12.42
N GLY A 394 10.45 12.28 -13.71
CA GLY A 394 10.81 11.26 -14.70
C GLY A 394 9.66 10.33 -15.12
N THR A 395 8.42 10.67 -14.80
CA THR A 395 7.22 9.90 -15.19
C THR A 395 6.42 10.65 -16.24
N ALA A 396 6.06 9.96 -17.32
CA ALA A 396 5.13 10.42 -18.35
C ALA A 396 3.75 9.80 -18.13
N MET A 397 2.72 10.58 -18.44
CA MET A 397 1.33 10.12 -18.46
C MET A 397 0.63 10.57 -19.73
N LYS A 398 -0.29 9.76 -20.23
CA LYS A 398 -1.21 10.11 -21.31
C LYS A 398 -2.55 9.45 -21.08
N VAL A 399 -3.58 9.97 -21.72
CA VAL A 399 -4.90 9.38 -21.76
C VAL A 399 -5.16 8.91 -23.17
N ILE A 400 -5.71 7.70 -23.36
CA ILE A 400 -6.00 7.12 -24.67
C ILE A 400 -7.48 6.77 -24.80
N ASP A 401 -7.99 6.79 -26.03
CA ASP A 401 -9.30 6.27 -26.38
C ASP A 401 -9.31 4.72 -26.47
N ASP A 402 -10.46 4.14 -26.83
CA ASP A 402 -10.60 2.69 -26.98
C ASP A 402 -9.83 2.12 -28.20
N ASN A 403 -9.41 2.95 -29.15
CA ASN A 403 -8.57 2.59 -30.27
C ASN A 403 -7.06 2.73 -29.96
N GLY A 404 -6.70 3.23 -28.78
CA GLY A 404 -5.33 3.47 -28.36
C GLY A 404 -4.75 4.82 -28.81
N ALA A 405 -5.54 5.71 -29.41
CA ALA A 405 -5.10 7.04 -29.80
C ALA A 405 -5.00 7.96 -28.57
N GLU A 406 -3.91 8.77 -28.49
CA GLU A 406 -3.73 9.75 -27.43
C GLU A 406 -4.77 10.87 -27.54
N LEU A 407 -5.43 11.18 -26.41
CA LEU A 407 -6.45 12.21 -26.32
C LEU A 407 -5.85 13.55 -25.84
N PRO A 408 -6.46 14.69 -26.25
CA PRO A 408 -6.09 16.03 -25.76
C PRO A 408 -6.29 16.18 -24.25
N LEU A 409 -5.67 17.22 -23.67
CA LEU A 409 -5.93 17.64 -22.29
C LEU A 409 -7.41 17.95 -22.08
N GLY A 410 -7.94 17.56 -20.93
CA GLY A 410 -9.35 17.72 -20.56
C GLY A 410 -10.26 16.61 -21.05
N GLU A 411 -9.83 15.79 -22.00
CA GLU A 411 -10.57 14.64 -22.49
C GLU A 411 -10.43 13.43 -21.56
N ARG A 412 -11.47 12.59 -21.57
CA ARG A 412 -11.58 11.41 -20.69
C ARG A 412 -11.23 10.15 -21.46
N GLY A 413 -10.33 9.33 -20.91
CA GLY A 413 -9.96 8.04 -21.51
C GLY A 413 -9.13 7.18 -20.54
N GLU A 414 -8.55 6.08 -21.01
CA GLU A 414 -7.73 5.18 -20.22
C GLU A 414 -6.35 5.82 -19.93
N LEU A 415 -5.99 5.89 -18.66
CA LEU A 415 -4.68 6.40 -18.24
C LEU A 415 -3.57 5.40 -18.58
N CYS A 416 -2.52 5.89 -19.24
CA CYS A 416 -1.29 5.17 -19.48
C CYS A 416 -0.11 5.86 -18.80
N ILE A 417 0.81 5.06 -18.24
CA ILE A 417 1.96 5.53 -17.46
C ILE A 417 3.25 4.95 -18.02
N LYS A 418 4.28 5.78 -18.13
CA LYS A 418 5.63 5.36 -18.49
C LYS A 418 6.65 6.01 -17.55
N GLY A 419 7.55 5.21 -17.00
CA GLY A 419 8.59 5.72 -16.10
C GLY A 419 9.48 4.60 -15.55
N PRO A 420 10.60 4.94 -14.91
CA PRO A 420 11.56 3.95 -14.42
C PRO A 420 11.00 3.08 -13.29
N GLN A 421 9.93 3.50 -12.63
CA GLN A 421 9.24 2.76 -11.58
C GLN A 421 8.26 1.70 -12.09
N VAL A 422 7.98 1.65 -13.41
CA VAL A 422 7.05 0.67 -14.00
C VAL A 422 7.68 -0.72 -13.95
N MET A 423 6.90 -1.69 -13.52
CA MET A 423 7.31 -3.09 -13.36
C MET A 423 7.94 -3.69 -14.63
N LYS A 424 8.74 -4.74 -14.45
CA LYS A 424 9.29 -5.53 -15.57
C LYS A 424 8.23 -6.35 -16.31
N GLY A 425 7.09 -6.65 -15.67
CA GLY A 425 5.99 -7.47 -16.16
C GLY A 425 5.42 -8.34 -15.06
N TYR A 426 4.52 -9.25 -15.40
CA TYR A 426 3.97 -10.25 -14.48
C TYR A 426 4.77 -11.56 -14.52
N TRP A 427 5.06 -12.11 -13.35
CA TRP A 427 5.82 -13.34 -13.17
C TRP A 427 5.14 -14.51 -13.90
N GLN A 428 5.89 -15.16 -14.80
CA GLN A 428 5.43 -16.28 -15.62
C GLN A 428 4.12 -16.03 -16.42
N GLN A 429 3.76 -14.76 -16.68
CA GLN A 429 2.53 -14.37 -17.34
C GLN A 429 2.81 -13.46 -18.56
N PRO A 430 3.47 -13.96 -19.63
CA PRO A 430 3.86 -13.12 -20.78
C PRO A 430 2.66 -12.51 -21.52
N VAL A 431 1.56 -13.24 -21.63
CA VAL A 431 0.34 -12.74 -22.30
C VAL A 431 -0.25 -11.57 -21.50
N ALA A 432 -0.47 -11.73 -20.20
CA ALA A 432 -0.98 -10.66 -19.34
C ALA A 432 -0.01 -9.46 -19.28
N THR A 433 1.29 -9.70 -19.39
CA THR A 433 2.29 -8.63 -19.50
C THR A 433 2.10 -7.83 -20.78
N ALA A 434 1.99 -8.49 -21.94
CA ALA A 434 1.83 -7.83 -23.24
C ALA A 434 0.49 -7.07 -23.36
N GLU A 435 -0.58 -7.53 -22.68
CA GLU A 435 -1.86 -6.81 -22.62
C GLU A 435 -1.78 -5.51 -21.82
N THR A 436 -0.92 -5.49 -20.80
CA THR A 436 -0.83 -4.40 -19.83
C THR A 436 0.30 -3.43 -20.15
N LEU A 437 1.44 -3.93 -20.63
CA LEU A 437 2.65 -3.17 -20.92
C LEU A 437 2.99 -3.29 -22.41
N ASP A 438 2.97 -2.17 -23.12
CA ASP A 438 3.30 -2.16 -24.55
C ASP A 438 4.82 -2.19 -24.81
N ALA A 439 5.17 -2.36 -26.09
CA ALA A 439 6.58 -2.43 -26.52
C ALA A 439 7.36 -1.12 -26.30
N GLU A 440 6.68 0.00 -26.15
CA GLU A 440 7.30 1.29 -25.86
C GLU A 440 7.47 1.54 -24.36
N GLY A 441 6.98 0.65 -23.49
CA GLY A 441 7.04 0.74 -22.03
C GLY A 441 5.90 1.55 -21.40
N TRP A 442 4.79 1.74 -22.11
CA TRP A 442 3.57 2.32 -21.54
C TRP A 442 2.74 1.26 -20.84
N LEU A 443 2.48 1.49 -19.56
CA LEU A 443 1.58 0.69 -18.75
C LEU A 443 0.14 1.19 -18.91
N LYS A 444 -0.76 0.36 -19.42
CA LYS A 444 -2.21 0.58 -19.40
C LYS A 444 -2.74 0.27 -18.01
N THR A 445 -3.32 1.27 -17.35
CA THR A 445 -3.70 1.14 -15.93
C THR A 445 -5.06 0.46 -15.72
N GLY A 446 -5.91 0.46 -16.73
CA GLY A 446 -7.32 0.10 -16.61
C GLY A 446 -8.13 1.12 -15.80
N ASP A 447 -7.56 2.29 -15.50
CA ASP A 447 -8.25 3.41 -14.84
C ASP A 447 -8.61 4.47 -15.88
N ILE A 448 -9.82 4.99 -15.81
CA ILE A 448 -10.28 6.13 -16.62
C ILE A 448 -9.87 7.41 -15.90
N ALA A 449 -9.24 8.31 -16.62
CA ALA A 449 -8.74 9.57 -16.07
C ALA A 449 -8.94 10.75 -17.02
N VAL A 450 -8.70 11.93 -16.47
CA VAL A 450 -8.58 13.20 -17.19
C VAL A 450 -7.28 13.86 -16.74
N ILE A 451 -6.51 14.39 -17.68
CA ILE A 451 -5.38 15.27 -17.38
C ILE A 451 -5.86 16.71 -17.65
N ASP A 452 -6.00 17.49 -16.59
CA ASP A 452 -6.44 18.88 -16.68
C ASP A 452 -5.38 19.75 -17.41
N PRO A 453 -5.75 20.91 -18.00
CA PRO A 453 -4.79 21.79 -18.69
C PRO A 453 -3.64 22.29 -17.79
N ASP A 454 -3.83 22.36 -16.48
CA ASP A 454 -2.81 22.70 -15.48
C ASP A 454 -1.93 21.49 -15.09
N GLY A 455 -2.14 20.33 -15.71
CA GLY A 455 -1.34 19.12 -15.54
C GLY A 455 -1.77 18.21 -14.38
N PHE A 456 -2.78 18.57 -13.60
CA PHE A 456 -3.30 17.70 -12.56
C PHE A 456 -4.08 16.53 -13.16
N VAL A 457 -3.86 15.34 -12.59
CA VAL A 457 -4.54 14.10 -13.01
C VAL A 457 -5.72 13.84 -12.09
N ARG A 458 -6.86 13.51 -12.69
CA ARG A 458 -8.07 13.12 -11.97
C ARG A 458 -8.48 11.73 -12.40
N ILE A 459 -8.52 10.81 -11.46
CA ILE A 459 -9.05 9.47 -11.69
C ILE A 459 -10.57 9.55 -11.61
N VAL A 460 -11.22 9.10 -12.67
CA VAL A 460 -12.69 9.13 -12.76
C VAL A 460 -13.26 7.81 -12.25
N ASP A 461 -12.79 6.68 -12.80
CA ASP A 461 -13.25 5.35 -12.40
C ASP A 461 -12.33 4.23 -12.93
N ARG A 462 -12.72 2.98 -12.69
CA ARG A 462 -12.15 1.80 -13.32
C ARG A 462 -12.85 1.49 -14.63
N LYS A 463 -12.10 1.26 -15.71
CA LYS A 463 -12.66 0.91 -17.04
C LYS A 463 -13.64 -0.26 -16.96
N LYS A 464 -13.33 -1.28 -16.17
CA LYS A 464 -14.16 -2.49 -15.99
C LYS A 464 -15.35 -2.34 -15.02
N ASP A 465 -15.39 -1.27 -14.22
CA ASP A 465 -16.50 -0.98 -13.30
C ASP A 465 -17.51 -0.02 -13.93
N LEU A 466 -17.21 0.49 -15.14
CA LEU A 466 -18.10 1.32 -15.93
C LEU A 466 -19.44 0.61 -16.15
N ILE A 467 -20.54 1.33 -15.92
CA ILE A 467 -21.90 0.85 -16.11
C ILE A 467 -22.45 1.45 -17.40
N ILE A 468 -22.99 0.63 -18.29
CA ILE A 468 -23.53 1.09 -19.57
C ILE A 468 -25.07 1.10 -19.50
N VAL A 469 -25.65 2.25 -19.23
CA VAL A 469 -27.10 2.43 -19.13
C VAL A 469 -27.65 3.03 -20.41
N SER A 470 -28.39 2.27 -21.21
CA SER A 470 -28.95 2.72 -22.51
C SER A 470 -27.89 3.35 -23.44
N GLY A 471 -26.67 2.82 -23.44
CA GLY A 471 -25.55 3.35 -24.23
C GLY A 471 -24.80 4.53 -23.61
N PHE A 472 -25.22 5.00 -22.43
CA PHE A 472 -24.51 6.05 -21.69
C PHE A 472 -23.55 5.45 -20.67
N ASN A 473 -22.34 5.97 -20.63
CA ASN A 473 -21.33 5.62 -19.62
C ASN A 473 -21.69 6.25 -18.28
N VAL A 474 -21.91 5.41 -17.27
CA VAL A 474 -22.14 5.82 -15.88
C VAL A 474 -20.96 5.35 -15.03
N TYR A 475 -20.34 6.26 -14.34
CA TYR A 475 -19.17 6.01 -13.53
C TYR A 475 -19.58 5.83 -12.05
N PRO A 476 -19.37 4.66 -11.44
CA PRO A 476 -19.70 4.39 -10.05
C PRO A 476 -19.19 5.45 -9.08
N ASN A 477 -17.94 5.88 -9.21
CA ASN A 477 -17.33 6.85 -8.29
C ASN A 477 -18.06 8.21 -8.33
N GLU A 478 -18.54 8.67 -9.50
CA GLU A 478 -19.31 9.93 -9.59
C GLU A 478 -20.60 9.86 -8.75
N ILE A 479 -21.23 8.69 -8.68
CA ILE A 479 -22.44 8.52 -7.86
C ILE A 479 -22.06 8.37 -6.39
N GLU A 480 -21.02 7.57 -6.09
CA GLU A 480 -20.52 7.36 -4.74
C GLU A 480 -20.13 8.68 -4.07
N ASP A 481 -19.41 9.57 -4.77
CA ASP A 481 -18.99 10.88 -4.25
C ASP A 481 -20.17 11.76 -3.84
N VAL A 482 -21.21 11.80 -4.67
CA VAL A 482 -22.42 12.57 -4.35
C VAL A 482 -23.18 11.95 -3.19
N VAL A 483 -23.34 10.62 -3.16
CA VAL A 483 -24.05 9.92 -2.09
C VAL A 483 -23.30 10.01 -0.76
N MET A 484 -21.97 9.97 -0.78
CA MET A 484 -21.13 10.15 0.41
C MET A 484 -21.23 11.56 1.02
N ALA A 485 -21.66 12.57 0.26
CA ALA A 485 -21.93 13.90 0.79
C ALA A 485 -23.22 13.97 1.63
N HIS A 486 -24.07 12.95 1.58
CA HIS A 486 -25.28 12.88 2.40
C HIS A 486 -24.94 12.66 3.88
N PRO A 487 -25.42 13.49 4.84
CA PRO A 487 -24.98 13.46 6.24
C PRO A 487 -25.25 12.12 6.97
N ALA A 488 -26.27 11.39 6.54
CA ALA A 488 -26.65 10.10 7.14
C ALA A 488 -25.92 8.89 6.53
N VAL A 489 -25.05 9.07 5.53
CA VAL A 489 -24.31 7.98 4.87
C VAL A 489 -22.91 7.83 5.48
N ALA A 490 -22.59 6.64 5.95
CA ALA A 490 -21.27 6.29 6.46
C ALA A 490 -20.33 5.78 5.36
N SER A 491 -20.86 4.93 4.47
CA SER A 491 -20.16 4.46 3.27
C SER A 491 -21.16 4.00 2.21
N CYS A 492 -20.75 3.99 0.94
CA CYS A 492 -21.57 3.46 -0.13
C CYS A 492 -20.71 2.79 -1.21
N ALA A 493 -21.35 2.00 -2.05
CA ALA A 493 -20.75 1.39 -3.23
C ALA A 493 -21.79 1.27 -4.34
N VAL A 494 -21.33 1.46 -5.58
CA VAL A 494 -22.17 1.39 -6.78
C VAL A 494 -21.65 0.30 -7.70
N ILE A 495 -22.57 -0.50 -8.24
CA ILE A 495 -22.29 -1.50 -9.29
C ILE A 495 -23.34 -1.43 -10.40
N GLY A 496 -22.96 -1.92 -11.59
CA GLY A 496 -23.91 -2.27 -12.65
C GLY A 496 -24.54 -3.64 -12.39
N VAL A 497 -25.82 -3.75 -12.66
CA VAL A 497 -26.54 -5.03 -12.70
C VAL A 497 -27.29 -5.16 -14.02
N PRO A 498 -27.45 -6.38 -14.57
CA PRO A 498 -28.20 -6.57 -15.80
C PRO A 498 -29.62 -6.00 -15.73
N ASP A 499 -30.07 -5.36 -16.78
CA ASP A 499 -31.43 -4.81 -16.91
C ASP A 499 -31.94 -5.00 -18.33
N GLU A 500 -33.12 -5.62 -18.48
CA GLU A 500 -33.70 -5.95 -19.79
C GLU A 500 -33.98 -4.74 -20.68
N ARG A 501 -34.21 -3.57 -20.10
CA ARG A 501 -34.61 -2.37 -20.85
C ARG A 501 -33.45 -1.45 -21.18
N THR A 502 -32.42 -1.41 -20.32
CA THR A 502 -31.32 -0.47 -20.41
C THR A 502 -29.94 -1.12 -20.61
N GLY A 503 -29.90 -2.47 -20.76
CA GLY A 503 -28.68 -3.26 -20.77
C GLY A 503 -28.15 -3.45 -19.35
N GLU A 504 -27.77 -2.37 -18.69
CA GLU A 504 -27.43 -2.37 -17.27
C GLU A 504 -28.25 -1.29 -16.52
N ALA A 505 -28.38 -1.48 -15.22
CA ALA A 505 -28.95 -0.50 -14.29
C ALA A 505 -27.99 -0.26 -13.11
N VAL A 506 -28.04 0.96 -12.57
CA VAL A 506 -27.27 1.36 -11.40
C VAL A 506 -27.87 0.74 -10.14
N LYS A 507 -27.05 0.01 -9.36
CA LYS A 507 -27.39 -0.50 -8.03
C LYS A 507 -26.48 0.11 -6.99
N LEU A 508 -27.07 0.77 -6.01
CA LEU A 508 -26.42 1.49 -4.92
C LEU A 508 -26.56 0.69 -3.60
N PHE A 509 -25.43 0.40 -2.94
CA PHE A 509 -25.37 -0.11 -1.58
C PHE A 509 -24.98 0.99 -0.63
N VAL A 510 -25.67 1.12 0.51
CA VAL A 510 -25.43 2.18 1.49
C VAL A 510 -25.31 1.57 2.89
N VAL A 511 -24.31 2.02 3.62
CA VAL A 511 -24.18 1.84 5.07
C VAL A 511 -24.55 3.16 5.72
N ALA A 512 -25.59 3.15 6.54
CA ALA A 512 -26.07 4.34 7.24
C ALA A 512 -25.23 4.64 8.49
N ARG A 513 -25.16 5.91 8.88
CA ARG A 513 -24.68 6.32 10.20
C ARG A 513 -25.70 5.98 11.29
N ALA A 514 -25.33 6.18 12.56
CA ALA A 514 -26.17 5.83 13.72
C ALA A 514 -27.58 6.46 13.71
N GLN A 515 -27.75 7.65 13.10
CA GLN A 515 -29.05 8.30 12.94
C GLN A 515 -29.98 7.59 11.93
N GLY A 516 -29.42 6.69 11.12
CA GLY A 516 -30.15 6.01 10.06
C GLY A 516 -30.47 6.89 8.85
N VAL A 517 -30.92 6.25 7.78
CA VAL A 517 -31.44 6.90 6.56
C VAL A 517 -32.49 6.00 5.92
N SER A 518 -33.57 6.54 5.44
CA SER A 518 -34.62 5.78 4.76
C SER A 518 -34.32 5.60 3.26
N LEU A 519 -34.88 4.53 2.67
CA LEU A 519 -34.77 4.32 1.21
C LEU A 519 -35.42 5.45 0.41
N GLU A 520 -36.53 6.01 0.89
CA GLU A 520 -37.22 7.12 0.21
C GLU A 520 -36.42 8.42 0.26
N GLU A 521 -35.74 8.68 1.36
CA GLU A 521 -34.83 9.81 1.50
C GLU A 521 -33.66 9.69 0.52
N LEU A 522 -33.03 8.53 0.44
CA LEU A 522 -31.94 8.28 -0.52
C LEU A 522 -32.41 8.37 -1.97
N LYS A 523 -33.59 7.83 -2.31
CA LYS A 523 -34.18 7.96 -3.64
C LYS A 523 -34.44 9.41 -4.02
N THR A 524 -35.00 10.19 -3.09
CA THR A 524 -35.27 11.61 -3.29
C THR A 524 -33.97 12.38 -3.49
N TYR A 525 -32.97 12.12 -2.65
CA TYR A 525 -31.65 12.71 -2.77
C TYR A 525 -30.99 12.40 -4.12
N CYS A 526 -30.99 11.13 -4.53
CA CYS A 526 -30.42 10.73 -5.80
C CYS A 526 -31.15 11.37 -7.00
N LYS A 527 -32.48 11.41 -6.98
CA LYS A 527 -33.27 12.08 -8.04
C LYS A 527 -32.98 13.57 -8.15
N ALA A 528 -32.71 14.23 -7.04
CA ALA A 528 -32.39 15.66 -7.03
C ALA A 528 -30.98 15.99 -7.54
N ASN A 529 -30.07 15.02 -7.45
CA ASN A 529 -28.66 15.25 -7.75
C ASN A 529 -28.16 14.59 -9.03
N PHE A 530 -28.93 13.65 -9.65
CA PHE A 530 -28.50 12.91 -10.83
C PHE A 530 -29.44 13.05 -12.02
N THR A 531 -28.84 13.06 -13.21
CA THR A 531 -29.58 12.87 -14.46
C THR A 531 -30.21 11.48 -14.50
N GLY A 532 -31.38 11.32 -15.11
CA GLY A 532 -32.22 10.14 -15.04
C GLY A 532 -31.51 8.76 -15.22
N TYR A 533 -30.59 8.66 -16.19
CA TYR A 533 -29.84 7.41 -16.43
C TYR A 533 -28.78 7.10 -15.36
N LYS A 534 -28.36 8.08 -14.54
CA LYS A 534 -27.45 7.92 -13.39
C LYS A 534 -28.17 7.62 -12.07
N VAL A 535 -29.50 7.83 -12.02
CA VAL A 535 -30.27 7.58 -10.79
C VAL A 535 -30.28 6.08 -10.49
N PRO A 536 -29.84 5.65 -9.28
CA PRO A 536 -29.87 4.24 -8.91
C PRO A 536 -31.29 3.66 -9.00
N LYS A 537 -31.46 2.63 -9.82
CA LYS A 537 -32.70 1.87 -9.93
C LYS A 537 -32.94 1.01 -8.69
N HIS A 538 -31.86 0.51 -8.11
CA HIS A 538 -31.88 -0.32 -6.92
C HIS A 538 -31.05 0.34 -5.81
N ILE A 539 -31.60 0.45 -4.60
CA ILE A 539 -30.89 0.95 -3.42
C ILE A 539 -31.04 -0.10 -2.31
N VAL A 540 -29.93 -0.53 -1.72
CA VAL A 540 -29.86 -1.54 -0.68
C VAL A 540 -29.14 -1.01 0.54
N LEU A 541 -29.78 -1.02 1.70
CA LEU A 541 -29.14 -0.73 2.98
C LEU A 541 -28.41 -1.96 3.49
N ARG A 542 -27.21 -1.76 4.02
CA ARG A 542 -26.37 -2.83 4.59
C ARG A 542 -25.73 -2.36 5.90
N GLU A 543 -25.38 -3.34 6.74
CA GLU A 543 -24.62 -3.09 7.97
C GLU A 543 -23.13 -2.79 7.67
N SER A 544 -22.59 -3.43 6.61
CA SER A 544 -21.21 -3.24 6.17
C SER A 544 -21.05 -3.54 4.69
N LEU A 545 -19.98 -3.03 4.09
CA LEU A 545 -19.54 -3.37 2.72
C LEU A 545 -18.35 -4.33 2.78
N PRO A 546 -18.23 -5.28 1.83
CA PRO A 546 -17.06 -6.14 1.73
C PRO A 546 -15.84 -5.30 1.37
N MET A 547 -14.75 -5.49 2.11
CA MET A 547 -13.52 -4.70 1.93
C MET A 547 -12.28 -5.59 1.92
N THR A 548 -11.29 -5.18 1.16
CA THR A 548 -9.94 -5.75 1.25
C THR A 548 -9.31 -5.43 2.61
N PRO A 549 -8.24 -6.14 3.02
CA PRO A 549 -7.47 -5.78 4.22
C PRO A 549 -6.90 -4.36 4.20
N VAL A 550 -6.69 -3.79 3.02
CA VAL A 550 -6.24 -2.42 2.82
C VAL A 550 -7.39 -1.41 2.67
N GLY A 551 -8.64 -1.80 3.01
CA GLY A 551 -9.79 -0.90 3.07
C GLY A 551 -10.43 -0.54 1.73
N LYS A 552 -10.12 -1.25 0.63
CA LYS A 552 -10.81 -1.09 -0.67
C LYS A 552 -12.10 -1.90 -0.71
N ILE A 553 -13.18 -1.32 -1.23
CA ILE A 553 -14.45 -2.04 -1.42
C ILE A 553 -14.29 -3.10 -2.50
N LEU A 554 -14.75 -4.31 -2.21
CA LEU A 554 -14.75 -5.47 -3.10
C LEU A 554 -16.03 -5.50 -3.93
N ARG A 555 -16.12 -4.67 -4.98
CA ARG A 555 -17.30 -4.60 -5.86
C ARG A 555 -17.66 -5.96 -6.49
N ARG A 556 -16.68 -6.85 -6.69
CA ARG A 556 -16.95 -8.23 -7.17
C ARG A 556 -17.88 -8.98 -6.22
N GLU A 557 -17.57 -8.97 -4.92
CA GLU A 557 -18.44 -9.65 -3.94
C GLU A 557 -19.84 -9.02 -3.87
N LEU A 558 -19.95 -7.71 -4.16
CA LEU A 558 -21.27 -7.07 -4.27
C LEU A 558 -22.03 -7.51 -5.52
N ARG A 559 -21.33 -7.83 -6.63
CA ARG A 559 -21.96 -8.40 -7.83
C ARG A 559 -22.42 -9.84 -7.63
N ASP A 560 -21.65 -10.63 -6.86
CA ASP A 560 -21.99 -12.04 -6.58
C ASP A 560 -23.26 -12.19 -5.70
N ILE A 561 -23.66 -11.14 -5.00
CA ILE A 561 -24.84 -11.09 -4.11
C ILE A 561 -25.92 -10.11 -4.61
N ALA A 562 -25.81 -9.61 -5.84
CA ALA A 562 -26.67 -8.58 -6.40
C ALA A 562 -27.96 -9.11 -7.04
#